data_bd45d0f9e33a38bcd103139540bc7b8a
#
_entry.id   bd45d0f9e33a38bcd103139540bc7b8a
#
_cell.length_a   1.000
_cell.length_b   1.000
_cell.length_c   1.000
_cell.angle_alpha   90.00
_cell.angle_beta   90.00
_cell.angle_gamma   90.00
#
_symmetry.space_group_name_H-M   'P 1'
#
loop_
_entity.id
_entity.type
_entity.pdbx_description
1 polymer ?
#
loop_
_entity_poly.entity_id
_entity_poly.type
_entity_poly.pdbx_seq_one_letter_code
_entity_poly.pdbx_strand_id
1 'polypeptide(L)'
;GAGRGCSDLLCVTLGTGIGGGLIIDGKIFHGSMNTAGEIGHAVVVKDGRLCSCGNHGCLERYFSGSGIIEQALERFPQKFTDGNRNSEHVFELAKNGDPEARELIRESVEYLAIGIANVVSMFAPQAVIVSGGMCVHERLIIEPLKILVPKFGYVSWVSKNTLRIEKAMLGSDAPMIGAASLNRA
;
A
#
# COMPACT_ATOMS: atom_id res chain seq x y z
N GLY A 1 1.95 6.63 17.55
CA GLY A 1 1.19 6.51 16.31
C GLY A 1 0.19 5.36 16.35
N ALA A 2 -0.47 5.06 15.24
CA ALA A 2 -1.52 4.05 15.13
C ALA A 2 -1.09 2.63 15.55
N GLY A 3 0.20 2.30 15.40
CA GLY A 3 0.77 1.00 15.83
C GLY A 3 1.14 0.91 17.31
N ARG A 4 0.80 1.91 18.13
CA ARG A 4 1.19 1.90 19.56
C ARG A 4 0.59 0.69 20.28
N GLY A 5 1.43 0.00 21.05
CA GLY A 5 1.05 -1.18 21.82
C GLY A 5 1.11 -2.50 21.07
N CYS A 6 1.50 -2.49 19.79
CA CYS A 6 1.76 -3.71 19.02
C CYS A 6 3.26 -4.01 19.01
N SER A 7 3.63 -5.28 19.11
CA SER A 7 5.00 -5.79 18.93
C SER A 7 5.29 -6.20 17.49
N ASP A 8 4.23 -6.55 16.74
CA ASP A 8 4.35 -7.08 15.38
C ASP A 8 3.48 -6.25 14.43
N LEU A 9 4.15 -5.55 13.51
CA LEU A 9 3.53 -4.58 12.63
C LEU A 9 4.04 -4.72 11.20
N LEU A 10 3.14 -4.53 10.24
CA LEU A 10 3.49 -4.17 8.88
C LEU A 10 3.18 -2.67 8.68
N CYS A 11 4.17 -1.89 8.32
CA CYS A 11 3.98 -0.52 7.85
C CYS A 11 4.07 -0.51 6.32
N VAL A 12 3.12 0.15 5.66
CA VAL A 12 3.09 0.33 4.19
C VAL A 12 3.00 1.81 3.88
N THR A 13 3.89 2.30 3.02
CA THR A 13 3.88 3.70 2.58
C THR A 13 3.42 3.81 1.14
N LEU A 14 2.40 4.61 0.89
CA LEU A 14 1.75 4.80 -0.41
C LEU A 14 2.02 6.23 -0.93
N GLY A 15 2.86 6.33 -1.93
CA GLY A 15 3.28 7.57 -2.56
C GLY A 15 3.55 7.38 -4.05
N THR A 16 4.58 8.03 -4.58
CA THR A 16 5.07 7.83 -5.96
C THR A 16 5.40 6.35 -6.22
N GLY A 17 5.98 5.68 -5.21
CA GLY A 17 6.19 4.24 -5.15
C GLY A 17 5.47 3.62 -3.95
N ILE A 18 5.76 2.35 -3.67
CA ILE A 18 5.30 1.62 -2.47
C ILE A 18 6.51 1.16 -1.66
N GLY A 19 6.61 1.66 -0.44
CA GLY A 19 7.58 1.18 0.53
C GLY A 19 6.91 0.34 1.63
N GLY A 20 7.74 -0.38 2.39
CA GLY A 20 7.26 -1.12 3.55
C GLY A 20 8.30 -1.25 4.64
N GLY A 21 7.85 -1.69 5.79
CA GLY A 21 8.70 -2.00 6.94
C GLY A 21 8.01 -2.96 7.88
N LEU A 22 8.78 -3.86 8.47
CA LEU A 22 8.31 -4.85 9.42
C LEU A 22 8.89 -4.57 10.81
N ILE A 23 8.03 -4.64 11.82
CA ILE A 23 8.43 -4.74 13.22
C ILE A 23 8.02 -6.12 13.69
N ILE A 24 8.97 -6.88 14.27
CA ILE A 24 8.79 -8.22 14.80
C ILE A 24 9.38 -8.24 16.21
N ASP A 25 8.62 -8.73 17.19
CA ASP A 25 9.02 -8.73 18.60
C ASP A 25 9.46 -7.33 19.10
N GLY A 26 8.78 -6.28 18.65
CA GLY A 26 9.07 -4.89 19.02
C GLY A 26 10.32 -4.30 18.38
N LYS A 27 10.97 -5.00 17.45
CA LYS A 27 12.21 -4.57 16.78
C LYS A 27 12.00 -4.45 15.28
N ILE A 28 12.70 -3.49 14.65
CA ILE A 28 12.70 -3.38 13.19
C ILE A 28 13.36 -4.62 12.60
N PHE A 29 12.63 -5.29 11.72
CA PHE A 29 13.17 -6.44 10.99
C PHE A 29 13.88 -5.98 9.73
N HIS A 30 15.19 -6.03 9.73
CA HIS A 30 16.03 -5.58 8.61
C HIS A 30 16.26 -6.67 7.55
N GLY A 31 16.13 -7.96 7.92
CA GLY A 31 16.63 -9.06 7.11
C GLY A 31 18.17 -9.12 7.08
N SER A 32 18.71 -10.16 6.47
CA SER A 32 20.18 -10.38 6.43
C SER A 32 20.93 -9.33 5.59
N MET A 33 20.27 -8.67 4.65
CA MET A 33 20.87 -7.70 3.73
C MET A 33 20.33 -6.27 3.93
N ASN A 34 19.61 -6.00 5.02
CA ASN A 34 18.93 -4.73 5.29
C ASN A 34 17.91 -4.33 4.20
N THR A 35 17.29 -5.31 3.54
CA THR A 35 16.34 -5.10 2.44
C THR A 35 14.96 -5.72 2.74
N ALA A 36 14.67 -6.03 4.00
CA ALA A 36 13.34 -6.53 4.36
C ALA A 36 12.27 -5.43 4.24
N GLY A 37 11.06 -5.85 3.91
CA GLY A 37 9.93 -4.92 3.82
C GLY A 37 9.68 -4.34 2.43
N GLU A 38 10.42 -4.74 1.40
CA GLU A 38 10.24 -4.29 0.01
C GLU A 38 8.95 -4.82 -0.62
N ILE A 39 7.81 -4.57 0.04
CA ILE A 39 6.48 -5.05 -0.38
C ILE A 39 6.09 -4.54 -1.77
N GLY A 40 6.54 -3.34 -2.16
CA GLY A 40 6.29 -2.77 -3.48
C GLY A 40 6.86 -3.62 -4.62
N HIS A 41 7.90 -4.41 -4.34
CA HIS A 41 8.54 -5.29 -5.31
C HIS A 41 8.08 -6.75 -5.21
N ALA A 42 7.13 -7.06 -4.33
CA ALA A 42 6.47 -8.36 -4.32
C ALA A 42 5.66 -8.55 -5.61
N VAL A 43 5.83 -9.69 -6.28
CA VAL A 43 5.11 -10.02 -7.51
C VAL A 43 3.66 -10.38 -7.17
N VAL A 44 2.71 -9.62 -7.67
CA VAL A 44 1.27 -9.84 -7.51
C VAL A 44 0.60 -10.28 -8.81
N VAL A 45 1.30 -10.12 -9.94
CA VAL A 45 0.83 -10.56 -11.26
C VAL A 45 1.98 -11.26 -11.98
N LYS A 46 1.84 -12.56 -12.19
CA LYS A 46 2.82 -13.34 -12.98
C LYS A 46 2.93 -12.77 -14.39
N ASP A 47 4.16 -12.57 -14.87
CA ASP A 47 4.45 -12.05 -16.21
C ASP A 47 3.76 -10.69 -16.50
N GLY A 48 3.52 -9.90 -15.46
CA GLY A 48 2.83 -8.61 -15.52
C GLY A 48 3.72 -7.46 -15.99
N ARG A 49 3.36 -6.23 -15.56
CA ARG A 49 4.05 -4.99 -15.97
C ARG A 49 5.52 -5.00 -15.56
N LEU A 50 6.40 -4.53 -16.46
CA LEU A 50 7.81 -4.35 -16.16
C LEU A 50 8.00 -3.31 -15.04
N CYS A 51 8.77 -3.67 -14.04
CA CYS A 51 9.11 -2.81 -12.90
C CYS A 51 10.51 -2.21 -13.07
N SER A 52 10.74 -1.04 -12.49
CA SER A 52 12.05 -0.38 -12.44
C SER A 52 13.15 -1.23 -11.78
N CYS A 53 12.77 -2.17 -10.90
CA CYS A 53 13.72 -3.12 -10.32
C CYS A 53 14.21 -4.22 -11.27
N GLY A 54 13.70 -4.25 -12.51
CA GLY A 54 14.04 -5.26 -13.53
C GLY A 54 13.12 -6.48 -13.55
N ASN A 55 12.24 -6.64 -12.57
CA ASN A 55 11.28 -7.75 -12.51
C ASN A 55 9.95 -7.39 -13.18
N HIS A 56 9.06 -8.37 -13.35
CA HIS A 56 7.72 -8.18 -13.88
C HIS A 56 6.67 -8.45 -12.79
N GLY A 57 5.57 -7.68 -12.84
CA GLY A 57 4.40 -7.94 -12.00
C GLY A 57 4.48 -7.44 -10.56
N CYS A 58 5.46 -6.59 -10.22
CA CYS A 58 5.59 -6.00 -8.90
C CYS A 58 4.36 -5.17 -8.51
N LEU A 59 3.96 -5.24 -7.26
CA LEU A 59 2.83 -4.51 -6.70
C LEU A 59 2.85 -3.01 -7.04
N GLU A 60 4.01 -2.38 -6.94
CA GLU A 60 4.22 -0.96 -7.22
C GLU A 60 3.72 -0.54 -8.61
N ARG A 61 3.77 -1.44 -9.61
CA ARG A 61 3.29 -1.16 -10.97
C ARG A 61 1.76 -1.13 -11.11
N TYR A 62 1.05 -1.58 -10.06
CA TYR A 62 -0.42 -1.66 -10.06
C TYR A 62 -1.07 -0.67 -9.10
N PHE A 63 -0.41 -0.31 -7.99
CA PHE A 63 -1.03 0.57 -6.99
C PHE A 63 -0.18 1.80 -6.63
N SER A 64 1.02 2.03 -7.03
CA SER A 64 1.70 3.30 -6.69
C SER A 64 1.09 4.50 -7.44
N GLY A 65 1.44 5.72 -7.01
CA GLY A 65 1.08 6.92 -7.76
C GLY A 65 1.55 6.87 -9.21
N SER A 66 2.78 6.40 -9.45
CA SER A 66 3.31 6.17 -10.80
C SER A 66 2.54 5.07 -11.54
N GLY A 67 2.24 3.96 -10.88
CA GLY A 67 1.51 2.84 -11.49
C GLY A 67 0.07 3.18 -11.84
N ILE A 68 -0.62 3.95 -11.00
CA ILE A 68 -2.00 4.40 -11.26
C ILE A 68 -2.06 5.36 -12.45
N ILE A 69 -1.17 6.36 -12.51
CA ILE A 69 -1.19 7.31 -13.62
C ILE A 69 -0.83 6.66 -14.96
N GLU A 70 0.13 5.74 -14.97
CA GLU A 70 0.49 4.99 -16.16
C GLU A 70 -0.71 4.19 -16.70
N GLN A 71 -1.40 3.44 -15.84
CA GLN A 71 -2.59 2.69 -16.22
C GLN A 71 -3.74 3.60 -16.68
N ALA A 72 -3.92 4.76 -16.04
CA ALA A 72 -4.94 5.73 -16.43
C ALA A 72 -4.66 6.32 -17.82
N LEU A 73 -3.41 6.67 -18.11
CA LEU A 73 -3.01 7.17 -19.41
C LEU A 73 -3.16 6.14 -20.54
N GLU A 74 -3.04 4.85 -20.22
CA GLU A 74 -3.31 3.76 -21.17
C GLU A 74 -4.81 3.55 -21.43
N ARG A 75 -5.64 3.62 -20.36
CA ARG A 75 -7.06 3.26 -20.42
C ARG A 75 -7.95 4.41 -20.91
N PHE A 76 -7.68 5.64 -20.47
CA PHE A 76 -8.49 6.83 -20.75
C PHE A 76 -7.65 8.11 -20.93
N PRO A 77 -6.70 8.13 -21.90
CA PRO A 77 -5.80 9.26 -22.12
C PRO A 77 -6.52 10.59 -22.40
N GLN A 78 -7.75 10.53 -22.93
CA GLN A 78 -8.57 11.70 -23.24
C GLN A 78 -8.97 12.53 -22.01
N LYS A 79 -8.82 11.98 -20.81
CA LYS A 79 -9.14 12.69 -19.55
C LYS A 79 -7.97 13.49 -18.99
N PHE A 80 -6.82 13.51 -19.69
CA PHE A 80 -5.57 14.19 -19.27
C PHE A 80 -5.16 15.30 -20.24
N THR A 81 -6.13 16.11 -20.69
CA THR A 81 -5.93 17.15 -21.71
C THR A 81 -5.16 18.36 -21.20
N ASP A 82 -5.22 18.65 -19.90
CA ASP A 82 -4.72 19.90 -19.29
C ASP A 82 -3.31 19.78 -18.73
N GLY A 83 -2.56 18.74 -19.13
CA GLY A 83 -1.23 18.47 -18.59
C GLY A 83 -1.19 17.94 -17.16
N ASN A 84 -2.35 17.77 -16.52
CA ASN A 84 -2.50 17.29 -15.13
C ASN A 84 -2.33 15.77 -15.02
N ARG A 85 -1.09 15.30 -15.31
CA ARG A 85 -0.75 13.87 -15.33
C ARG A 85 -0.25 13.40 -13.96
N ASN A 86 -1.15 13.34 -12.99
CA ASN A 86 -0.85 12.84 -11.64
C ASN A 86 -1.95 11.91 -11.12
N SER A 87 -1.63 11.09 -10.13
CA SER A 87 -2.57 10.13 -9.55
C SER A 87 -3.72 10.82 -8.77
N GLU A 88 -3.50 12.03 -8.22
CA GLU A 88 -4.55 12.79 -7.54
C GLU A 88 -5.73 13.06 -8.46
N HIS A 89 -5.46 13.44 -9.72
CA HIS A 89 -6.50 13.65 -10.72
C HIS A 89 -7.33 12.39 -10.97
N VAL A 90 -6.72 11.20 -10.99
CA VAL A 90 -7.44 9.92 -11.12
C VAL A 90 -8.36 9.68 -9.92
N PHE A 91 -7.87 9.95 -8.70
CA PHE A 91 -8.70 9.84 -7.49
C PHE A 91 -9.85 10.84 -7.47
N GLU A 92 -9.65 12.05 -7.97
CA GLU A 92 -10.72 13.04 -8.08
C GLU A 92 -11.78 12.63 -9.10
N LEU A 93 -11.38 12.13 -10.27
CA LEU A 93 -12.31 11.55 -11.23
C LEU A 93 -13.15 10.43 -10.60
N ALA A 94 -12.52 9.52 -9.87
CA ALA A 94 -13.20 8.43 -9.18
C ALA A 94 -14.18 8.94 -8.11
N LYS A 95 -13.80 9.93 -7.30
CA LYS A 95 -14.68 10.58 -6.31
C LYS A 95 -15.90 11.23 -6.99
N ASN A 96 -15.70 11.88 -8.13
CA ASN A 96 -16.73 12.56 -8.90
C ASN A 96 -17.63 11.60 -9.71
N GLY A 97 -17.40 10.31 -9.60
CA GLY A 97 -18.29 9.28 -10.16
C GLY A 97 -17.88 8.76 -11.51
N ASP A 98 -16.71 9.11 -12.02
CA ASP A 98 -16.22 8.59 -13.29
C ASP A 98 -16.05 7.05 -13.23
N PRO A 99 -16.72 6.30 -14.11
CA PRO A 99 -16.75 4.85 -14.02
C PRO A 99 -15.40 4.20 -14.33
N GLU A 100 -14.63 4.72 -15.29
CA GLU A 100 -13.33 4.16 -15.67
C GLU A 100 -12.29 4.39 -14.58
N ALA A 101 -12.28 5.58 -13.98
CA ALA A 101 -11.40 5.90 -12.87
C ALA A 101 -11.76 5.09 -11.61
N ARG A 102 -13.06 4.91 -11.31
CA ARG A 102 -13.50 4.06 -10.20
C ARG A 102 -13.05 2.62 -10.37
N GLU A 103 -13.20 2.08 -11.57
CA GLU A 103 -12.81 0.71 -11.86
C GLU A 103 -11.29 0.54 -11.74
N LEU A 104 -10.50 1.46 -12.29
CA LEU A 104 -9.05 1.44 -12.14
C LEU A 104 -8.62 1.47 -10.67
N ILE A 105 -9.18 2.38 -9.86
CA ILE A 105 -8.84 2.45 -8.43
C ILE A 105 -9.27 1.18 -7.70
N ARG A 106 -10.46 0.63 -7.99
CA ARG A 106 -10.93 -0.63 -7.40
C ARG A 106 -9.96 -1.78 -7.65
N GLU A 107 -9.59 -1.99 -8.93
CA GLU A 107 -8.62 -3.04 -9.30
C GLU A 107 -7.25 -2.81 -8.66
N SER A 108 -6.78 -1.57 -8.65
CA SER A 108 -5.48 -1.23 -8.04
C SER A 108 -5.46 -1.54 -6.54
N VAL A 109 -6.54 -1.24 -5.83
CA VAL A 109 -6.69 -1.56 -4.39
C VAL A 109 -6.77 -3.06 -4.16
N GLU A 110 -7.34 -3.83 -5.07
CA GLU A 110 -7.31 -5.31 -4.99
C GLU A 110 -5.88 -5.84 -5.05
N TYR A 111 -5.03 -5.32 -5.96
CA TYR A 111 -3.61 -5.71 -5.99
C TYR A 111 -2.88 -5.32 -4.70
N LEU A 112 -3.15 -4.13 -4.16
CA LEU A 112 -2.59 -3.72 -2.88
C LEU A 112 -3.01 -4.67 -1.75
N ALA A 113 -4.28 -5.05 -1.73
CA ALA A 113 -4.80 -5.99 -0.74
C ALA A 113 -4.14 -7.39 -0.86
N ILE A 114 -3.90 -7.87 -2.09
CA ILE A 114 -3.16 -9.13 -2.33
C ILE A 114 -1.73 -9.04 -1.78
N GLY A 115 -1.01 -7.95 -2.09
CA GLY A 115 0.35 -7.75 -1.58
C GLY A 115 0.40 -7.73 -0.06
N ILE A 116 -0.51 -6.99 0.59
CA ILE A 116 -0.61 -6.94 2.06
C ILE A 116 -1.00 -8.31 2.61
N ALA A 117 -1.98 -9.00 2.02
CA ALA A 117 -2.44 -10.31 2.48
C ALA A 117 -1.34 -11.38 2.43
N ASN A 118 -0.44 -11.32 1.44
CA ASN A 118 0.72 -12.20 1.36
C ASN A 118 1.65 -11.99 2.56
N VAL A 119 1.95 -10.75 2.93
CA VAL A 119 2.77 -10.44 4.12
C VAL A 119 2.06 -10.84 5.41
N VAL A 120 0.76 -10.54 5.52
CA VAL A 120 -0.07 -10.96 6.67
C VAL A 120 -0.07 -12.47 6.84
N SER A 121 -0.14 -13.23 5.74
CA SER A 121 -0.11 -14.69 5.78
C SER A 121 1.24 -15.27 6.23
N MET A 122 2.34 -14.56 5.97
CA MET A 122 3.70 -15.01 6.34
C MET A 122 4.11 -14.59 7.75
N PHE A 123 3.72 -13.39 8.19
CA PHE A 123 4.24 -12.79 9.43
C PHE A 123 3.18 -12.62 10.52
N ALA A 124 1.89 -12.80 10.20
CA ALA A 124 0.75 -12.66 11.11
C ALA A 124 0.83 -11.41 12.03
N PRO A 125 1.06 -10.19 11.49
CA PRO A 125 1.20 -8.99 12.30
C PRO A 125 -0.11 -8.65 13.01
N GLN A 126 -0.01 -7.99 14.17
CA GLN A 126 -1.16 -7.48 14.92
C GLN A 126 -1.86 -6.32 14.19
N ALA A 127 -1.10 -5.54 13.43
CA ALA A 127 -1.64 -4.44 12.66
C ALA A 127 -0.87 -4.17 11.36
N VAL A 128 -1.61 -3.67 10.37
CA VAL A 128 -1.08 -3.05 9.15
C VAL A 128 -1.33 -1.56 9.25
N ILE A 129 -0.26 -0.77 9.25
CA ILE A 129 -0.34 0.70 9.29
C ILE A 129 -0.04 1.24 7.91
N VAL A 130 -1.01 1.90 7.31
CA VAL A 130 -0.90 2.46 5.96
C VAL A 130 -0.64 3.97 6.06
N SER A 131 0.41 4.44 5.42
CA SER A 131 0.84 5.83 5.44
C SER A 131 1.14 6.37 4.03
N GLY A 132 1.49 7.63 3.94
CA GLY A 132 1.84 8.29 2.68
C GLY A 132 0.74 9.19 2.15
N GLY A 133 1.07 9.99 1.12
CA GLY A 133 0.19 11.02 0.59
C GLY A 133 -1.15 10.49 0.05
N MET A 134 -1.15 9.30 -0.52
CA MET A 134 -2.36 8.69 -1.06
C MET A 134 -3.40 8.32 0.01
N CYS A 135 -3.02 8.25 1.29
CA CYS A 135 -3.95 7.95 2.39
C CYS A 135 -4.99 9.06 2.67
N VAL A 136 -4.92 10.19 1.99
CA VAL A 136 -5.99 11.20 2.01
C VAL A 136 -7.29 10.67 1.39
N HIS A 137 -7.18 9.66 0.53
CA HIS A 137 -8.31 8.97 -0.11
C HIS A 137 -8.82 7.76 0.70
N GLU A 138 -8.96 7.92 2.00
CA GLU A 138 -9.26 6.86 2.97
C GLU A 138 -10.43 5.97 2.54
N ARG A 139 -11.53 6.57 2.06
CA ARG A 139 -12.72 5.83 1.61
C ARG A 139 -12.47 4.95 0.39
N LEU A 140 -11.52 5.32 -0.46
CA LEU A 140 -11.19 4.57 -1.68
C LEU A 140 -10.06 3.55 -1.46
N ILE A 141 -9.27 3.68 -0.39
CA ILE A 141 -8.11 2.84 -0.13
C ILE A 141 -8.29 2.06 1.18
N ILE A 142 -8.34 2.75 2.33
CA ILE A 142 -8.26 2.11 3.65
C ILE A 142 -9.51 1.27 3.94
N GLU A 143 -10.70 1.80 3.67
CA GLU A 143 -11.94 1.08 3.94
C GLU A 143 -12.07 -0.21 3.09
N PRO A 144 -11.78 -0.20 1.77
CA PRO A 144 -11.73 -1.44 1.02
C PRO A 144 -10.67 -2.43 1.50
N LEU A 145 -9.48 -1.96 1.93
CA LEU A 145 -8.43 -2.86 2.45
C LEU A 145 -8.88 -3.66 3.66
N LYS A 146 -9.66 -3.06 4.58
CA LYS A 146 -10.23 -3.77 5.75
C LYS A 146 -11.10 -4.96 5.36
N ILE A 147 -11.71 -4.91 4.17
CA ILE A 147 -12.56 -5.97 3.63
C ILE A 147 -11.75 -6.97 2.79
N LEU A 148 -10.86 -6.46 1.92
CA LEU A 148 -10.17 -7.27 0.92
C LEU A 148 -8.99 -8.06 1.49
N VAL A 149 -8.21 -7.49 2.41
CA VAL A 149 -7.06 -8.18 2.99
C VAL A 149 -7.48 -9.47 3.70
N PRO A 150 -8.52 -9.50 4.55
CA PRO A 150 -9.02 -10.76 5.11
C PRO A 150 -9.56 -11.75 4.07
N LYS A 151 -10.04 -11.25 2.92
CA LYS A 151 -10.56 -12.10 1.84
C LYS A 151 -9.45 -12.85 1.11
N PHE A 152 -8.28 -12.21 0.92
CA PHE A 152 -7.16 -12.79 0.18
C PHE A 152 -6.16 -13.55 1.08
N GLY A 153 -6.16 -13.32 2.39
CA GLY A 153 -5.22 -13.94 3.31
C GLY A 153 -5.63 -15.35 3.74
N TYR A 154 -4.64 -16.22 4.00
CA TYR A 154 -4.86 -17.55 4.60
C TYR A 154 -5.60 -17.46 5.94
N VAL A 155 -5.32 -16.43 6.72
CA VAL A 155 -5.90 -16.19 8.05
C VAL A 155 -7.26 -15.51 8.00
N SER A 156 -8.03 -15.70 6.94
CA SER A 156 -9.31 -15.00 6.75
C SER A 156 -10.30 -15.14 7.92
N TRP A 157 -10.28 -16.24 8.63
CA TRP A 157 -11.12 -16.47 9.82
C TRP A 157 -10.50 -15.91 11.11
N VAL A 158 -9.15 -15.88 11.23
CA VAL A 158 -8.43 -15.29 12.36
C VAL A 158 -8.36 -13.77 12.20
N SER A 159 -8.02 -13.29 11.01
CA SER A 159 -7.83 -11.88 10.73
C SER A 159 -9.11 -11.03 10.84
N LYS A 160 -10.27 -11.63 10.63
CA LYS A 160 -11.57 -10.93 10.81
C LYS A 160 -11.75 -10.32 12.20
N ASN A 161 -11.10 -10.89 13.21
CA ASN A 161 -11.30 -10.48 14.61
C ASN A 161 -10.05 -9.88 15.27
N THR A 162 -8.87 -9.96 14.65
CA THR A 162 -7.61 -9.60 15.32
C THR A 162 -6.73 -8.65 14.51
N LEU A 163 -6.73 -8.72 13.18
CA LEU A 163 -5.92 -7.84 12.35
C LEU A 163 -6.51 -6.43 12.28
N ARG A 164 -5.74 -5.46 12.73
CA ARG A 164 -6.07 -4.04 12.58
C ARG A 164 -5.47 -3.49 11.29
N ILE A 165 -6.26 -2.81 10.48
CA ILE A 165 -5.76 -2.09 9.29
C ILE A 165 -6.12 -0.62 9.49
N GLU A 166 -5.12 0.23 9.69
CA GLU A 166 -5.31 1.61 10.10
C GLU A 166 -4.44 2.57 9.29
N LYS A 167 -4.98 3.76 9.10
CA LYS A 167 -4.21 4.90 8.59
C LYS A 167 -3.23 5.40 9.65
N ALA A 168 -2.02 5.75 9.22
CA ALA A 168 -1.03 6.37 10.08
C ALA A 168 -1.54 7.71 10.65
N MET A 169 -1.27 7.96 11.94
CA MET A 169 -1.75 9.15 12.64
C MET A 169 -0.79 10.35 12.60
N LEU A 170 0.48 10.13 12.24
CA LEU A 170 1.54 11.15 12.32
C LEU A 170 1.73 11.95 11.03
N GLY A 171 0.92 11.68 9.99
CA GLY A 171 0.95 12.43 8.74
C GLY A 171 2.33 12.50 8.10
N SER A 172 2.70 13.67 7.59
CA SER A 172 4.00 13.97 6.97
C SER A 172 5.17 13.91 7.93
N ASP A 173 4.93 14.00 9.23
CA ASP A 173 6.00 14.04 10.25
C ASP A 173 6.46 12.62 10.64
N ALA A 174 5.73 11.59 10.24
CA ALA A 174 6.03 10.20 10.57
C ALA A 174 7.47 9.77 10.24
N PRO A 175 8.06 10.10 9.07
CA PRO A 175 9.42 9.72 8.74
C PRO A 175 10.46 10.40 9.66
N MET A 176 10.28 11.67 9.97
CA MET A 176 11.20 12.41 10.87
C MET A 176 11.14 11.87 12.31
N ILE A 177 9.92 11.63 12.81
CA ILE A 177 9.71 11.06 14.15
C ILE A 177 10.31 9.66 14.21
N GLY A 178 10.10 8.84 13.17
CA GLY A 178 10.66 7.51 13.06
C GLY A 178 12.19 7.52 13.08
N ALA A 179 12.81 8.33 12.24
CA ALA A 179 14.27 8.46 12.18
C ALA A 179 14.87 8.94 13.51
N ALA A 180 14.26 9.93 14.16
CA ALA A 180 14.70 10.41 15.47
C ALA A 180 14.54 9.38 16.60
N SER A 181 13.65 8.40 16.42
CA SER A 181 13.40 7.34 17.39
C SER A 181 14.39 6.19 17.30
N LEU A 182 15.08 6.00 16.17
CA LEU A 182 16.05 4.93 15.95
C LEU A 182 17.24 4.99 16.91
N ASN A 183 17.61 6.19 17.38
CA ASN A 183 18.72 6.38 18.31
C ASN A 183 18.33 6.16 19.79
N ARG A 184 17.09 5.77 20.09
CA ARG A 184 16.56 5.56 21.45
C ARG A 184 16.24 4.10 21.76
N ALA A 185 16.51 3.20 20.80
CA ALA A 185 16.26 1.76 20.91
C ALA A 185 17.52 0.98 21.30
#